data_4a3d071b10504eccaee3380541e670f0
#
_entry.id   4a3d071b10504eccaee3380541e670f0
#
_cell.length_a   1.000
_cell.length_b   1.000
_cell.length_c   1.000
_cell.angle_alpha   90.00
_cell.angle_beta   90.00
_cell.angle_gamma   90.00
#
_symmetry.space_group_name_H-M   'P 1'
#
loop_
_entity.id
_entity.type
_entity.pdbx_description
1 polymer ?
#
loop_
_entity_poly.entity_id
_entity_poly.type
_entity_poly.pdbx_seq_one_letter_code
_entity_poly.pdbx_strand_id
1 'polypeptide(L)'
;QKGGMPQDVKTSPDGKVFYVADMMANGIHLVEPNSFTKIGFIATGKGAHGLYVSRDSKVLYISNRGEGSVTILDLATRKIVDKWKIPGGGSPDMGGVSADGKQLWLAGRYDSEIYVFDTTSGKVIQKIAVGKGPHGLCVYPQPGRYSLGHTGVFR
;
A
#
# COMPACT_ATOMS: atom_id res chain seq x y z
N GLN A 1 -9.49 19.55 6.21
CA GLN A 1 -9.63 18.71 7.42
C GLN A 1 -8.46 19.01 8.35
N LYS A 2 -8.72 19.54 9.56
CA LYS A 2 -7.67 19.77 10.57
C LYS A 2 -7.13 18.39 11.00
N GLY A 3 -5.82 18.14 10.87
CA GLY A 3 -5.13 17.01 11.45
C GLY A 3 -4.97 15.77 10.55
N GLY A 4 -5.01 15.90 9.23
CA GLY A 4 -4.64 14.81 8.33
C GLY A 4 -3.10 14.65 8.24
N MET A 5 -2.65 13.41 7.92
CA MET A 5 -1.25 13.10 7.61
C MET A 5 -1.21 12.21 6.37
N PRO A 6 -1.37 12.80 5.16
CA PRO A 6 -1.30 12.04 3.92
C PRO A 6 0.12 11.50 3.71
N GLN A 7 0.22 10.24 3.25
CA GLN A 7 1.47 9.51 3.11
C GLN A 7 1.77 9.09 1.67
N ASP A 8 0.76 8.57 0.97
CA ASP A 8 0.92 8.06 -0.40
C ASP A 8 -0.34 8.35 -1.23
N VAL A 9 -0.16 8.43 -2.55
CA VAL A 9 -1.23 8.64 -3.52
C VAL A 9 -1.11 7.63 -4.65
N LYS A 10 -2.22 6.99 -5.01
CA LYS A 10 -2.32 6.16 -6.22
C LYS A 10 -3.55 6.53 -7.03
N THR A 11 -3.38 6.53 -8.34
CA THR A 11 -4.48 6.69 -9.29
C THR A 11 -5.17 5.34 -9.50
N SER A 12 -6.51 5.34 -9.57
CA SER A 12 -7.24 4.17 -10.02
C SER A 12 -6.85 3.78 -11.46
N PRO A 13 -6.93 2.49 -11.86
CA PRO A 13 -6.55 2.06 -13.20
C PRO A 13 -7.30 2.77 -14.33
N ASP A 14 -8.53 3.22 -14.07
CA ASP A 14 -9.36 3.96 -15.01
C ASP A 14 -9.13 5.49 -14.97
N GLY A 15 -8.22 5.96 -14.11
CA GLY A 15 -7.87 7.37 -13.95
C GLY A 15 -8.94 8.25 -13.28
N LYS A 16 -10.02 7.66 -12.75
CA LYS A 16 -11.17 8.42 -12.24
C LYS A 16 -11.11 8.78 -10.76
N VAL A 17 -10.16 8.20 -10.02
CA VAL A 17 -10.02 8.42 -8.58
C VAL A 17 -8.56 8.46 -8.19
N PHE A 18 -8.18 9.42 -7.37
CA PHE A 18 -6.97 9.35 -6.54
C PHE A 18 -7.33 8.75 -5.18
N TYR A 19 -6.64 7.68 -4.82
CA TYR A 19 -6.62 7.13 -3.48
C TYR A 19 -5.50 7.79 -2.71
N VAL A 20 -5.81 8.42 -1.58
CA VAL A 20 -4.83 9.13 -0.73
C VAL A 20 -4.81 8.48 0.64
N ALA A 21 -3.72 7.80 0.98
CA ALA A 21 -3.55 7.22 2.30
C ALA A 21 -3.34 8.32 3.33
N ASP A 22 -4.12 8.28 4.42
CA ASP A 22 -4.00 9.22 5.53
C ASP A 22 -3.78 8.45 6.83
N MET A 23 -2.56 8.57 7.36
CA MET A 23 -2.13 7.84 8.54
C MET A 23 -2.91 8.21 9.79
N MET A 24 -3.25 9.48 9.96
CA MET A 24 -4.01 9.94 11.13
C MET A 24 -5.50 9.67 11.02
N ALA A 25 -6.04 9.62 9.78
CA ALA A 25 -7.42 9.25 9.53
C ALA A 25 -7.64 7.72 9.58
N ASN A 26 -6.57 6.90 9.57
CA ASN A 26 -6.65 5.43 9.56
C ASN A 26 -7.38 4.87 8.33
N GLY A 27 -7.14 5.44 7.18
CA GLY A 27 -7.81 5.04 5.95
C GLY A 27 -7.36 5.81 4.73
N ILE A 28 -8.14 5.69 3.67
CA ILE A 28 -7.87 6.34 2.39
C ILE A 28 -8.99 7.31 2.01
N HIS A 29 -8.62 8.51 1.59
CA HIS A 29 -9.54 9.45 0.95
C HIS A 29 -9.63 9.12 -0.54
N LEU A 30 -10.83 9.26 -1.09
CA LEU A 30 -11.10 9.20 -2.52
C LEU A 30 -11.27 10.63 -3.02
N VAL A 31 -10.50 11.00 -4.04
CA VAL A 31 -10.46 12.35 -4.58
C VAL A 31 -10.72 12.29 -6.09
N GLU A 32 -11.59 13.14 -6.58
CA GLU A 32 -11.88 13.28 -8.01
C GLU A 32 -10.72 14.02 -8.70
N PRO A 33 -10.15 13.48 -9.82
CA PRO A 33 -8.90 13.99 -10.39
C PRO A 33 -8.94 15.39 -11.01
N ASN A 34 -10.09 15.82 -11.51
CA ASN A 34 -10.19 17.12 -12.21
C ASN A 34 -10.47 18.28 -11.25
N SER A 35 -11.38 18.07 -10.30
CA SER A 35 -11.78 19.09 -9.32
C SER A 35 -10.98 19.02 -8.03
N PHE A 36 -10.23 17.95 -7.81
CA PHE A 36 -9.56 17.62 -6.55
C PHE A 36 -10.51 17.59 -5.34
N THR A 37 -11.79 17.35 -5.60
CA THR A 37 -12.81 17.28 -4.57
C THR A 37 -12.78 15.89 -3.90
N LYS A 38 -12.84 15.87 -2.57
CA LYS A 38 -13.00 14.62 -1.82
C LYS A 38 -14.41 14.06 -2.07
N ILE A 39 -14.47 12.85 -2.65
CA ILE A 39 -15.72 12.15 -2.99
C ILE A 39 -16.04 10.98 -2.06
N GLY A 40 -15.11 10.61 -1.18
CA GLY A 40 -15.34 9.51 -0.25
C GLY A 40 -14.19 9.26 0.71
N PHE A 41 -14.40 8.29 1.60
CA PHE A 41 -13.41 7.79 2.55
C PHE A 41 -13.67 6.31 2.82
N ILE A 42 -12.59 5.52 2.90
CA ILE A 42 -12.63 4.11 3.27
C ILE A 42 -11.69 3.91 4.46
N ALA A 43 -12.23 3.50 5.60
CA ALA A 43 -11.43 3.11 6.75
C ALA A 43 -10.72 1.77 6.43
N THR A 44 -9.40 1.71 6.59
CA THR A 44 -8.60 0.53 6.24
C THR A 44 -8.02 -0.15 7.48
N GLY A 45 -7.27 0.60 8.27
CA GLY A 45 -6.62 0.13 9.47
C GLY A 45 -5.76 1.23 10.06
N LYS A 46 -5.33 1.05 11.30
CA LYS A 46 -4.56 2.06 12.03
C LYS A 46 -3.25 2.38 11.31
N GLY A 47 -3.06 3.65 11.01
CA GLY A 47 -1.84 4.14 10.38
C GLY A 47 -1.72 3.80 8.89
N ALA A 48 -2.79 3.98 8.11
CA ALA A 48 -2.77 3.78 6.65
C ALA A 48 -1.61 4.56 6.01
N HIS A 49 -0.77 3.89 5.20
CA HIS A 49 0.49 4.46 4.75
C HIS A 49 0.76 4.26 3.26
N GLY A 50 1.29 3.12 2.83
CA GLY A 50 1.65 2.85 1.44
C GLY A 50 0.53 2.23 0.62
N LEU A 51 0.47 2.54 -0.66
CA LEU A 51 -0.56 2.10 -1.61
C LEU A 51 0.09 1.41 -2.81
N TYR A 52 -0.31 0.17 -3.11
CA TYR A 52 0.26 -0.63 -4.20
C TYR A 52 -0.82 -1.32 -5.01
N VAL A 53 -0.89 -1.02 -6.30
CA VAL A 53 -1.82 -1.68 -7.22
C VAL A 53 -1.27 -3.05 -7.61
N SER A 54 -2.12 -4.09 -7.58
CA SER A 54 -1.76 -5.42 -8.08
C SER A 54 -1.40 -5.38 -9.57
N ARG A 55 -0.60 -6.33 -10.05
CA ARG A 55 -0.13 -6.33 -11.45
C ARG A 55 -1.26 -6.51 -12.47
N ASP A 56 -2.34 -7.16 -12.08
CA ASP A 56 -3.55 -7.30 -12.89
C ASP A 56 -4.53 -6.13 -12.74
N SER A 57 -4.17 -5.11 -11.92
CA SER A 57 -4.98 -3.92 -11.65
C SER A 57 -6.35 -4.19 -11.01
N LYS A 58 -6.53 -5.33 -10.33
CA LYS A 58 -7.80 -5.68 -9.68
C LYS A 58 -7.89 -5.19 -8.24
N VAL A 59 -6.79 -5.19 -7.51
CA VAL A 59 -6.79 -4.82 -6.10
C VAL A 59 -5.75 -3.76 -5.77
N LEU A 60 -6.02 -3.01 -4.70
CA LEU A 60 -5.09 -2.10 -4.06
C LEU A 60 -4.68 -2.69 -2.71
N TYR A 61 -3.39 -2.89 -2.51
CA TYR A 61 -2.79 -3.23 -1.22
C TYR A 61 -2.53 -1.94 -0.45
N ILE A 62 -3.00 -1.86 0.79
CA ILE A 62 -2.87 -0.68 1.65
C ILE A 62 -2.17 -1.11 2.93
N SER A 63 -0.93 -0.65 3.15
CA SER A 63 -0.22 -0.92 4.40
C SER A 63 -0.82 -0.12 5.55
N ASN A 64 -1.05 -0.77 6.70
CA ASN A 64 -1.54 -0.13 7.92
C ASN A 64 -0.43 -0.24 8.97
N ARG A 65 0.45 0.77 8.98
CA ARG A 65 1.69 0.77 9.77
C ARG A 65 1.45 0.65 11.27
N GLY A 66 0.42 1.29 11.79
CA GLY A 66 0.09 1.26 13.21
C GLY A 66 -0.71 0.04 13.66
N GLU A 67 -1.17 -0.80 12.73
CA GLU A 67 -1.94 -2.03 13.00
C GLU A 67 -1.14 -3.31 12.73
N GLY A 68 -0.05 -3.22 11.95
CA GLY A 68 0.69 -4.40 11.52
C GLY A 68 -0.07 -5.25 10.51
N SER A 69 -0.75 -4.62 9.57
CA SER A 69 -1.58 -5.30 8.59
C SER A 69 -1.51 -4.68 7.19
N VAL A 70 -2.03 -5.41 6.21
CA VAL A 70 -2.29 -4.94 4.86
C VAL A 70 -3.77 -5.13 4.55
N THR A 71 -4.47 -4.07 4.18
CA THR A 71 -5.86 -4.13 3.71
C THR A 71 -5.88 -4.30 2.20
N ILE A 72 -6.75 -5.18 1.71
CA ILE A 72 -6.94 -5.46 0.29
C ILE A 72 -8.27 -4.85 -0.15
N LEU A 73 -8.19 -3.88 -1.07
CA LEU A 73 -9.35 -3.19 -1.64
C LEU A 73 -9.55 -3.65 -3.10
N ASP A 74 -10.72 -4.14 -3.42
CA ASP A 74 -11.13 -4.39 -4.79
C ASP A 74 -11.35 -3.05 -5.52
N LEU A 75 -10.65 -2.82 -6.62
CA LEU A 75 -10.64 -1.54 -7.33
C LEU A 75 -11.92 -1.29 -8.14
N ALA A 76 -12.61 -2.34 -8.58
CA ALA A 76 -13.85 -2.22 -9.34
C ALA A 76 -15.03 -1.84 -8.44
N THR A 77 -15.14 -2.51 -7.29
CA THR A 77 -16.27 -2.31 -6.35
C THR A 77 -15.96 -1.29 -5.27
N ARG A 78 -14.68 -0.94 -5.06
CA ARG A 78 -14.18 -0.10 -3.97
C ARG A 78 -14.53 -0.63 -2.59
N LYS A 79 -14.60 -1.95 -2.45
CA LYS A 79 -14.88 -2.63 -1.19
C LYS A 79 -13.63 -3.33 -0.66
N ILE A 80 -13.46 -3.35 0.65
CA ILE A 80 -12.45 -4.18 1.29
C ILE A 80 -12.87 -5.64 1.12
N VAL A 81 -11.97 -6.45 0.57
CA VAL A 81 -12.21 -7.88 0.32
C VAL A 81 -11.39 -8.78 1.23
N ASP A 82 -10.29 -8.27 1.80
CA ASP A 82 -9.44 -9.03 2.72
C ASP A 82 -8.59 -8.10 3.59
N LYS A 83 -8.01 -8.65 4.66
CA LYS A 83 -7.01 -7.99 5.51
C LYS A 83 -5.99 -9.00 6.02
N TRP A 84 -4.74 -8.84 5.61
CA TRP A 84 -3.63 -9.70 6.03
C TRP A 84 -2.94 -9.13 7.27
N LYS A 85 -2.68 -9.97 8.25
CA LYS A 85 -1.97 -9.58 9.48
C LYS A 85 -0.55 -10.11 9.48
N ILE A 86 0.37 -9.31 9.98
CA ILE A 86 1.75 -9.76 10.23
C ILE A 86 1.76 -10.59 11.52
N PRO A 87 2.17 -11.87 11.49
CA PRO A 87 2.28 -12.69 12.69
C PRO A 87 3.23 -12.05 13.71
N GLY A 88 2.75 -11.89 14.94
CA GLY A 88 3.48 -11.21 16.00
C GLY A 88 3.42 -9.68 15.95
N GLY A 89 2.67 -9.12 15.02
CA GLY A 89 2.61 -7.67 14.78
C GLY A 89 3.67 -7.19 13.81
N GLY A 90 3.72 -5.88 13.57
CA GLY A 90 4.68 -5.26 12.66
C GLY A 90 4.30 -3.83 12.31
N SER A 91 5.15 -3.19 11.53
CA SER A 91 4.98 -1.79 11.12
C SER A 91 5.19 -1.62 9.60
N PRO A 92 4.33 -2.26 8.76
CA PRO A 92 4.49 -2.23 7.30
C PRO A 92 4.37 -0.79 6.78
N ASP A 93 5.42 -0.35 6.11
CA ASP A 93 5.57 1.02 5.64
C ASP A 93 5.53 1.07 4.11
N MET A 94 6.61 1.46 3.46
CA MET A 94 6.71 1.59 2.02
C MET A 94 7.34 0.35 1.37
N GLY A 95 7.04 0.12 0.09
CA GLY A 95 7.56 -1.04 -0.62
C GLY A 95 7.09 -1.15 -2.06
N GLY A 96 6.75 -2.36 -2.49
CA GLY A 96 6.28 -2.59 -3.85
C GLY A 96 5.91 -4.04 -4.12
N VAL A 97 5.23 -4.23 -5.24
CA VAL A 97 4.83 -5.55 -5.75
C VAL A 97 5.90 -6.06 -6.71
N SER A 98 6.29 -7.33 -6.61
CA SER A 98 7.23 -7.98 -7.54
C SER A 98 6.75 -7.92 -9.00
N ALA A 99 7.67 -8.08 -9.94
CA ALA A 99 7.35 -7.98 -11.36
C ALA A 99 6.29 -8.99 -11.81
N ASP A 100 6.32 -10.20 -11.25
CA ASP A 100 5.35 -11.27 -11.52
C ASP A 100 4.04 -11.14 -10.73
N GLY A 101 3.96 -10.15 -9.83
CA GLY A 101 2.78 -9.89 -9.01
C GLY A 101 2.59 -10.83 -7.83
N LYS A 102 3.49 -11.81 -7.63
CA LYS A 102 3.30 -12.87 -6.63
C LYS A 102 3.74 -12.48 -5.22
N GLN A 103 4.47 -11.40 -5.08
CA GLN A 103 4.99 -10.96 -3.79
C GLN A 103 4.75 -9.46 -3.58
N LEU A 104 4.35 -9.11 -2.36
CA LEU A 104 4.34 -7.74 -1.86
C LEU A 104 5.44 -7.60 -0.82
N TRP A 105 6.36 -6.67 -1.05
CA TRP A 105 7.50 -6.38 -0.20
C TRP A 105 7.28 -5.07 0.53
N LEU A 106 7.37 -5.05 1.85
CA LEU A 106 7.16 -3.86 2.67
C LEU A 106 8.27 -3.69 3.70
N ALA A 107 8.78 -2.48 3.85
CA ALA A 107 9.68 -2.13 4.93
C ALA A 107 8.93 -2.17 6.27
N GLY A 108 9.54 -2.74 7.30
CA GLY A 108 9.04 -2.74 8.68
C GLY A 108 9.67 -1.59 9.47
N ARG A 109 9.05 -0.41 9.39
CA ARG A 109 9.60 0.88 9.86
C ARG A 109 10.23 0.85 11.26
N TYR A 110 9.56 0.19 12.20
CA TYR A 110 9.97 0.15 13.61
C TYR A 110 10.55 -1.19 14.04
N ASP A 111 10.53 -2.20 13.14
CA ASP A 111 10.93 -3.57 13.46
C ASP A 111 12.30 -3.93 12.88
N SER A 112 12.88 -3.03 12.07
CA SER A 112 14.17 -3.28 11.39
C SER A 112 14.15 -4.52 10.51
N GLU A 113 13.03 -4.75 9.84
CA GLU A 113 12.77 -5.91 8.98
C GLU A 113 12.19 -5.48 7.64
N ILE A 114 12.26 -6.36 6.66
CA ILE A 114 11.44 -6.33 5.46
C ILE A 114 10.48 -7.51 5.54
N TYR A 115 9.20 -7.26 5.29
CA TYR A 115 8.17 -8.29 5.18
C TYR A 115 7.95 -8.66 3.72
N VAL A 116 7.93 -9.94 3.41
CA VAL A 116 7.55 -10.46 2.10
C VAL A 116 6.26 -11.24 2.24
N PHE A 117 5.22 -10.76 1.58
CA PHE A 117 3.92 -11.44 1.54
C PHE A 117 3.78 -12.19 0.22
N ASP A 118 3.23 -13.40 0.27
CA ASP A 118 2.67 -14.07 -0.89
C ASP A 118 1.29 -13.46 -1.19
N THR A 119 1.12 -12.92 -2.41
CA THR A 119 -0.11 -12.18 -2.76
C THR A 119 -1.32 -13.06 -3.00
N THR A 120 -1.13 -14.37 -3.16
CA THR A 120 -2.23 -15.33 -3.35
C THR A 120 -2.84 -15.73 -2.00
N SER A 121 -1.98 -16.02 -1.03
CA SER A 121 -2.41 -16.51 0.28
C SER A 121 -2.53 -15.41 1.35
N GLY A 122 -1.96 -14.23 1.10
CA GLY A 122 -1.87 -13.14 2.06
C GLY A 122 -0.92 -13.39 3.25
N LYS A 123 -0.14 -14.48 3.19
CA LYS A 123 0.76 -14.87 4.27
C LYS A 123 2.12 -14.19 4.16
N VAL A 124 2.70 -13.80 5.28
CA VAL A 124 4.12 -13.45 5.35
C VAL A 124 4.93 -14.72 5.16
N ILE A 125 5.68 -14.78 4.05
CA ILE A 125 6.52 -15.93 3.69
C ILE A 125 7.98 -15.73 4.10
N GLN A 126 8.38 -14.47 4.33
CA GLN A 126 9.74 -14.16 4.77
C GLN A 126 9.75 -12.85 5.57
N LYS A 127 10.64 -12.81 6.60
CA LYS A 127 11.07 -11.61 7.30
C LYS A 127 12.59 -11.51 7.16
N ILE A 128 13.06 -10.36 6.69
CA ILE A 128 14.49 -10.13 6.41
C ILE A 128 14.97 -9.04 7.34
N ALA A 129 15.91 -9.36 8.23
CA ALA A 129 16.52 -8.38 9.12
C ALA A 129 17.36 -7.37 8.33
N VAL A 130 17.18 -6.09 8.64
CA VAL A 130 17.89 -4.96 8.01
C VAL A 130 18.32 -3.92 9.07
N GLY A 131 18.92 -2.83 8.62
CA GLY A 131 19.27 -1.71 9.51
C GLY A 131 18.06 -1.03 10.14
N LYS A 132 18.30 -0.21 11.17
CA LYS A 132 17.25 0.51 11.91
C LYS A 132 16.48 1.47 11.01
N GLY A 133 15.15 1.48 11.17
CA GLY A 133 14.24 2.44 10.57
C GLY A 133 14.13 2.36 9.05
N PRO A 134 14.05 1.17 8.42
CA PRO A 134 13.83 1.09 6.98
C PRO A 134 12.53 1.80 6.61
N HIS A 135 12.57 2.60 5.55
CA HIS A 135 11.41 3.38 5.12
C HIS A 135 11.06 3.07 3.67
N GLY A 136 11.85 3.58 2.73
CA GLY A 136 11.66 3.31 1.32
C GLY A 136 12.23 1.94 0.92
N LEU A 137 11.54 1.28 0.00
CA LEU A 137 11.97 0.01 -0.59
C LEU A 137 11.62 0.00 -2.07
N CYS A 138 12.63 -0.20 -2.91
CA CYS A 138 12.43 -0.40 -4.35
C CYS A 138 12.51 -1.90 -4.65
N VAL A 139 11.46 -2.44 -5.26
CA VAL A 139 11.43 -3.83 -5.71
C VAL A 139 11.80 -3.86 -7.19
N TYR A 140 12.91 -4.51 -7.53
CA TYR A 140 13.43 -4.61 -8.89
C TYR A 140 13.34 -6.05 -9.41
N PRO A 141 13.12 -6.28 -10.72
CA PRO A 141 12.74 -5.29 -11.74
C PRO A 141 11.30 -4.80 -11.60
N GLN A 142 11.06 -3.53 -11.93
CA GLN A 142 9.72 -2.99 -12.01
C GLN A 142 9.18 -3.12 -13.43
N PRO A 143 8.00 -3.70 -13.64
CA PRO A 143 7.35 -3.73 -14.95
C PRO A 143 6.86 -2.32 -15.31
N GLY A 144 6.91 -2.03 -16.60
CA GLY A 144 6.50 -0.74 -17.12
C GLY A 144 7.66 0.07 -17.69
N ARG A 145 7.33 1.05 -18.48
CA ARG A 145 8.32 1.88 -19.20
C ARG A 145 9.05 2.85 -18.27
N TYR A 146 8.38 3.29 -17.23
CA TYR A 146 8.92 4.25 -16.28
C TYR A 146 8.65 3.80 -14.84
N SER A 147 9.65 3.94 -13.98
CA SER A 147 9.52 3.74 -12.55
C SER A 147 10.07 4.96 -11.81
N LEU A 148 9.29 5.52 -10.91
CA LEU A 148 9.70 6.60 -10.03
C LEU A 148 9.84 6.05 -8.59
N GLY A 149 10.92 5.28 -8.37
CA GLY A 149 11.18 4.69 -7.06
C GLY A 149 10.03 3.81 -6.57
N HIS A 150 9.71 3.90 -5.29
CA HIS A 150 8.66 3.09 -4.66
C HIS A 150 7.22 3.61 -4.92
N THR A 151 7.08 4.84 -5.39
CA THR A 151 5.77 5.49 -5.49
C THR A 151 5.16 5.43 -6.87
N GLY A 152 5.94 5.24 -7.92
CA GLY A 152 5.43 5.33 -9.28
C GLY A 152 5.94 4.24 -10.19
N VAL A 153 5.02 3.43 -10.71
CA VAL A 153 5.25 2.57 -11.87
C VAL A 153 4.23 2.98 -12.92
N PHE A 154 4.70 3.47 -14.05
CA PHE A 154 3.86 3.85 -15.18
C PHE A 154 3.94 2.77 -16.25
N ARG A 155 2.79 2.33 -16.70
CA ARG A 155 2.62 1.34 -17.77
C ARG A 155 2.61 1.99 -19.15
#